data_55082c81a90c0c733101c99d61101734
#
_entry.id   55082c81a90c0c733101c99d61101734
#
_cell.length_a   1.000
_cell.length_b   1.000
_cell.length_c   1.000
_cell.angle_alpha   90.00
_cell.angle_beta   90.00
_cell.angle_gamma   90.00
#
_symmetry.space_group_name_H-M   'P 1'
#
loop_
_entity.id
_entity.type
_entity.pdbx_description
1 polymer ?
#
loop_
_entity_poly.entity_id
_entity_poly.type
_entity_poly.pdbx_seq_one_letter_code
_entity_poly.pdbx_strand_id
1 'polypeptide(L)'
;VPEVVLNNLYKQTQLQDTFGMNMVALIDGQPRLCNLKDLISVFLQHRREVVTRRTVFELRKARDRGHVLEGLAVALANIDDFIAIIRNAPTPPVAKAELMTRSWDSKLVREMLTRTRADGGVINADDYRPEGLEKEFGMGQDGLYRLSETQAQEILQMRLQRLTGLEQDKIVAEYKEVMAVIEDLLDILAKPERVSTIIGEEL
;
A
#
# COMPACT_ATOMS: atom_id res chain seq x y z
N VAL A 1 -55.02 37.65 -3.60
CA VAL A 1 -55.05 38.24 -2.25
C VAL A 1 -53.99 37.60 -1.31
N PRO A 2 -53.76 36.26 -1.22
CA PRO A 2 -52.71 35.69 -0.35
C PRO A 2 -51.32 36.19 -0.65
N GLU A 3 -50.96 36.33 -1.92
CA GLU A 3 -49.63 36.78 -2.35
C GLU A 3 -49.37 38.24 -1.95
N VAL A 4 -50.37 39.09 -1.98
CA VAL A 4 -50.25 40.51 -1.57
C VAL A 4 -49.97 40.59 -0.08
N VAL A 5 -50.63 39.77 0.73
CA VAL A 5 -50.42 39.70 2.18
C VAL A 5 -48.99 39.17 2.47
N LEU A 6 -48.56 38.10 1.79
CA LEU A 6 -47.22 37.54 1.91
C LEU A 6 -46.15 38.56 1.55
N ASN A 7 -46.29 39.25 0.41
CA ASN A 7 -45.33 40.28 -0.02
C ASN A 7 -45.28 41.47 0.97
N ASN A 8 -46.42 41.83 1.58
CA ASN A 8 -46.44 42.85 2.63
C ASN A 8 -45.74 42.37 3.91
N LEU A 9 -45.90 41.11 4.28
CA LEU A 9 -45.18 40.48 5.40
C LEU A 9 -43.67 40.47 5.16
N TYR A 10 -43.21 40.11 3.98
CA TYR A 10 -41.76 40.17 3.61
C TYR A 10 -41.20 41.59 3.67
N LYS A 11 -42.00 42.61 3.28
CA LYS A 11 -41.50 44.00 3.25
C LYS A 11 -41.61 44.71 4.61
N GLN A 12 -42.58 44.34 5.44
CA GLN A 12 -42.90 45.08 6.67
C GLN A 12 -42.53 44.33 7.96
N THR A 13 -42.05 43.10 7.85
CA THR A 13 -41.64 42.28 9.00
C THR A 13 -40.29 41.61 8.72
N GLN A 14 -39.69 41.01 9.73
CA GLN A 14 -38.43 40.23 9.61
C GLN A 14 -38.70 38.81 9.07
N LEU A 15 -39.80 38.56 8.37
CA LEU A 15 -40.10 37.24 7.79
C LEU A 15 -39.10 36.87 6.67
N GLN A 16 -38.52 37.86 6.03
CA GLN A 16 -37.39 37.71 5.11
C GLN A 16 -36.29 38.66 5.53
N ASP A 17 -35.15 38.09 5.96
CA ASP A 17 -33.98 38.88 6.39
C ASP A 17 -32.73 38.40 5.64
N THR A 18 -31.75 39.26 5.58
CA THR A 18 -30.48 38.99 4.90
C THR A 18 -29.41 38.71 5.93
N PHE A 19 -28.90 37.49 5.93
CA PHE A 19 -27.79 37.12 6.79
C PHE A 19 -26.46 37.22 6.04
N GLY A 20 -25.60 38.16 6.45
CA GLY A 20 -24.24 38.30 5.90
C GLY A 20 -23.28 37.28 6.50
N MET A 21 -22.86 36.29 5.73
CA MET A 21 -21.90 35.28 6.16
C MET A 21 -20.46 35.73 5.90
N ASN A 22 -19.68 35.93 6.95
CA ASN A 22 -18.24 36.14 6.90
C ASN A 22 -17.54 34.83 7.27
N MET A 23 -17.18 34.02 6.29
CA MET A 23 -16.50 32.75 6.51
C MET A 23 -15.00 32.95 6.53
N VAL A 24 -14.37 32.74 7.67
CA VAL A 24 -12.92 32.77 7.84
C VAL A 24 -12.41 31.36 8.06
N ALA A 25 -11.46 30.91 7.23
CA ALA A 25 -10.82 29.61 7.36
C ALA A 25 -9.30 29.76 7.43
N LEU A 26 -8.64 28.80 8.09
CA LEU A 26 -7.19 28.67 8.06
C LEU A 26 -6.77 27.91 6.79
N ILE A 27 -6.07 28.58 5.89
CA ILE A 27 -5.51 28.00 4.67
C ILE A 27 -4.00 28.18 4.74
N ASP A 28 -3.27 27.07 4.69
CA ASP A 28 -1.80 27.04 4.85
C ASP A 28 -1.32 27.77 6.13
N GLY A 29 -2.08 27.59 7.23
CA GLY A 29 -1.79 28.21 8.52
C GLY A 29 -2.13 29.70 8.63
N GLN A 30 -2.72 30.32 7.60
CA GLN A 30 -3.10 31.72 7.57
C GLN A 30 -4.62 31.89 7.55
N PRO A 31 -5.20 32.79 8.38
CA PRO A 31 -6.62 33.11 8.33
C PRO A 31 -6.93 33.87 7.04
N ARG A 32 -7.90 33.39 6.26
CA ARG A 32 -8.39 34.03 5.02
C ARG A 32 -9.90 34.12 5.05
N LEU A 33 -10.41 35.24 4.57
CA LEU A 33 -11.84 35.38 4.27
C LEU A 33 -12.14 34.62 2.99
N CYS A 34 -13.04 33.65 3.04
CA CYS A 34 -13.35 32.73 1.97
C CYS A 34 -14.82 32.86 1.58
N ASN A 35 -15.09 32.75 0.29
CA ASN A 35 -16.44 32.44 -0.19
C ASN A 35 -16.69 30.92 -0.18
N LEU A 36 -17.90 30.49 -0.46
CA LEU A 36 -18.26 29.08 -0.47
C LEU A 36 -17.43 28.25 -1.47
N LYS A 37 -17.14 28.81 -2.65
CA LYS A 37 -16.34 28.15 -3.68
C LYS A 37 -14.89 27.94 -3.19
N ASP A 38 -14.31 28.94 -2.52
CA ASP A 38 -12.96 28.84 -1.96
C ASP A 38 -12.87 27.74 -0.93
N LEU A 39 -13.83 27.66 -0.01
CA LEU A 39 -13.89 26.60 1.01
C LEU A 39 -13.98 25.20 0.40
N ILE A 40 -14.87 25.02 -0.60
CA ILE A 40 -15.02 23.74 -1.29
C ILE A 40 -13.72 23.38 -2.04
N SER A 41 -13.09 24.34 -2.69
CA SER A 41 -11.84 24.12 -3.44
C SER A 41 -10.70 23.69 -2.53
N VAL A 42 -10.53 24.36 -1.38
CA VAL A 42 -9.50 24.01 -0.39
C VAL A 42 -9.78 22.66 0.25
N PHE A 43 -11.04 22.36 0.56
CA PHE A 43 -11.45 21.06 1.07
C PHE A 43 -11.10 19.92 0.09
N LEU A 44 -11.44 20.07 -1.20
CA LEU A 44 -11.11 19.07 -2.22
C LEU A 44 -9.60 18.90 -2.40
N GLN A 45 -8.83 19.99 -2.36
CA GLN A 45 -7.38 19.92 -2.41
C GLN A 45 -6.82 19.14 -1.23
N HIS A 46 -7.28 19.44 -0.01
CA HIS A 46 -6.87 18.72 1.19
C HIS A 46 -7.24 17.23 1.11
N ARG A 47 -8.45 16.90 0.63
CA ARG A 47 -8.87 15.50 0.44
C ARG A 47 -7.96 14.76 -0.54
N ARG A 48 -7.58 15.38 -1.65
CA ARG A 48 -6.62 14.80 -2.60
C ARG A 48 -5.28 14.47 -1.94
N GLU A 49 -4.74 15.39 -1.16
CA GLU A 49 -3.48 15.15 -0.44
C GLU A 49 -3.61 13.99 0.56
N VAL A 50 -4.72 13.93 1.30
CA VAL A 50 -4.98 12.84 2.27
C VAL A 50 -5.08 11.50 1.58
N VAL A 51 -5.86 11.38 0.50
CA VAL A 51 -6.00 10.15 -0.28
C VAL A 51 -4.65 9.72 -0.86
N THR A 52 -3.91 10.65 -1.48
CA THR A 52 -2.59 10.35 -2.04
C THR A 52 -1.60 9.86 -0.96
N ARG A 53 -1.52 10.53 0.19
CA ARG A 53 -0.64 10.10 1.31
C ARG A 53 -1.04 8.73 1.86
N ARG A 54 -2.34 8.47 2.00
CA ARG A 54 -2.85 7.15 2.41
C ARG A 54 -2.45 6.07 1.40
N THR A 55 -2.67 6.32 0.12
CA THR A 55 -2.32 5.38 -0.96
C THR A 55 -0.82 5.07 -0.98
N VAL A 56 0.05 6.07 -0.82
CA VAL A 56 1.51 5.86 -0.72
C VAL A 56 1.87 5.01 0.50
N PHE A 57 1.24 5.25 1.65
CA PHE A 57 1.48 4.47 2.86
C PHE A 57 1.04 3.01 2.69
N GLU A 58 -0.14 2.78 2.13
CA GLU A 58 -0.67 1.44 1.86
C GLU A 58 0.18 0.70 0.83
N LEU A 59 0.68 1.39 -0.19
CA LEU A 59 1.59 0.84 -1.19
C LEU A 59 2.91 0.35 -0.56
N ARG A 60 3.52 1.14 0.32
CA ARG A 60 4.73 0.73 1.05
C ARG A 60 4.46 -0.53 1.87
N LYS A 61 3.38 -0.53 2.63
CA LYS A 61 2.98 -1.67 3.45
C LYS A 61 2.71 -2.94 2.63
N ALA A 62 2.07 -2.80 1.47
CA ALA A 62 1.81 -3.90 0.56
C ALA A 62 3.12 -4.45 -0.06
N ARG A 63 4.04 -3.59 -0.47
CA ARG A 63 5.38 -3.98 -0.97
C ARG A 63 6.19 -4.73 0.09
N ASP A 64 6.22 -4.23 1.33
CA ASP A 64 6.89 -4.89 2.44
C ASP A 64 6.29 -6.27 2.70
N ARG A 65 4.97 -6.40 2.63
CA ARG A 65 4.29 -7.69 2.79
C ARG A 65 4.59 -8.66 1.65
N GLY A 66 4.56 -8.19 0.40
CA GLY A 66 4.92 -8.99 -0.78
C GLY A 66 6.35 -9.53 -0.66
N HIS A 67 7.29 -8.68 -0.27
CA HIS A 67 8.69 -9.06 -0.05
C HIS A 67 8.86 -10.14 1.04
N VAL A 68 8.14 -10.00 2.15
CA VAL A 68 8.14 -11.05 3.20
C VAL A 68 7.60 -12.37 2.67
N LEU A 69 6.50 -12.35 1.90
CA LEU A 69 5.91 -13.56 1.31
C LEU A 69 6.85 -14.26 0.34
N GLU A 70 7.62 -13.52 -0.46
CA GLU A 70 8.67 -14.09 -1.31
C GLU A 70 9.72 -14.84 -0.49
N GLY A 71 10.22 -14.23 0.60
CA GLY A 71 11.18 -14.87 1.50
C GLY A 71 10.63 -16.14 2.14
N LEU A 72 9.36 -16.13 2.56
CA LEU A 72 8.69 -17.30 3.11
C LEU A 72 8.53 -18.42 2.06
N ALA A 73 8.23 -18.07 0.81
CA ALA A 73 8.16 -19.03 -0.29
C ALA A 73 9.53 -19.66 -0.59
N VAL A 74 10.61 -18.88 -0.53
CA VAL A 74 12.00 -19.41 -0.64
C VAL A 74 12.30 -20.38 0.48
N ALA A 75 11.94 -20.03 1.73
CA ALA A 75 12.19 -20.87 2.89
C ALA A 75 11.43 -22.20 2.82
N LEU A 76 10.17 -22.19 2.38
CA LEU A 76 9.37 -23.41 2.22
C LEU A 76 9.88 -24.29 1.08
N ALA A 77 10.39 -23.71 0.00
CA ALA A 77 10.97 -24.46 -1.12
C ALA A 77 12.29 -25.17 -0.73
N ASN A 78 13.00 -24.65 0.28
CA ASN A 78 14.32 -25.15 0.71
C ASN A 78 14.31 -25.52 2.20
N ILE A 79 13.21 -26.04 2.72
CA ILE A 79 12.95 -26.19 4.15
C ILE A 79 14.02 -27.01 4.90
N ASP A 80 14.50 -28.10 4.30
CA ASP A 80 15.48 -28.98 4.92
C ASP A 80 16.83 -28.25 5.17
N ASP A 81 17.27 -27.45 4.19
CA ASP A 81 18.48 -26.66 4.30
C ASP A 81 18.34 -25.55 5.36
N PHE A 82 17.18 -24.90 5.41
CA PHE A 82 16.87 -23.90 6.44
C PHE A 82 16.88 -24.49 7.83
N ILE A 83 16.25 -25.64 8.04
CA ILE A 83 16.27 -26.35 9.32
C ILE A 83 17.69 -26.74 9.71
N ALA A 84 18.51 -27.23 8.75
CA ALA A 84 19.89 -27.61 9.02
C ALA A 84 20.73 -26.41 9.48
N ILE A 85 20.61 -25.24 8.81
CA ILE A 85 21.29 -24.01 9.20
C ILE A 85 20.87 -23.56 10.59
N ILE A 86 19.56 -23.48 10.85
CA ILE A 86 19.03 -22.99 12.15
C ILE A 86 19.47 -23.90 13.29
N ARG A 87 19.50 -25.23 13.10
CA ARG A 87 19.93 -26.19 14.13
C ARG A 87 21.42 -26.16 14.40
N ASN A 88 22.23 -25.90 13.38
CA ASN A 88 23.70 -25.90 13.49
C ASN A 88 24.25 -24.55 13.97
N ALA A 89 23.49 -23.46 13.82
CA ALA A 89 23.92 -22.15 14.26
C ALA A 89 23.92 -22.03 15.79
N PRO A 90 25.01 -21.52 16.38
CA PRO A 90 25.13 -21.37 17.83
C PRO A 90 24.22 -20.27 18.40
N THR A 91 23.84 -19.29 17.61
CA THR A 91 22.96 -18.17 18.00
C THR A 91 22.07 -17.72 16.85
N PRO A 92 20.88 -17.14 17.13
CA PRO A 92 19.98 -16.62 16.08
C PRO A 92 20.63 -15.59 15.14
N PRO A 93 21.48 -14.64 15.61
CA PRO A 93 22.17 -13.72 14.71
C PRO A 93 23.11 -14.42 13.72
N VAL A 94 23.77 -15.50 14.12
CA VAL A 94 24.64 -16.30 13.24
C VAL A 94 23.79 -17.02 12.19
N ALA A 95 22.66 -17.64 12.59
CA ALA A 95 21.74 -18.24 11.64
C ALA A 95 21.24 -17.23 10.62
N LYS A 96 20.86 -16.02 11.05
CA LYS A 96 20.41 -14.93 10.19
C LYS A 96 21.48 -14.55 9.16
N ALA A 97 22.72 -14.34 9.61
CA ALA A 97 23.82 -13.97 8.72
C ALA A 97 24.10 -15.08 7.68
N GLU A 98 24.04 -16.35 8.08
CA GLU A 98 24.24 -17.48 7.19
C GLU A 98 23.12 -17.59 6.14
N LEU A 99 21.85 -17.40 6.53
CA LEU A 99 20.72 -17.38 5.62
C LEU A 99 20.81 -16.27 4.57
N MET A 100 21.32 -15.10 4.94
CA MET A 100 21.50 -13.94 4.03
C MET A 100 22.68 -14.10 3.09
N THR A 101 23.76 -14.78 3.52
CA THR A 101 24.98 -14.98 2.72
C THR A 101 24.77 -15.98 1.59
N ARG A 102 23.85 -16.93 1.77
CA ARG A 102 23.55 -17.96 0.76
C ARG A 102 22.63 -17.44 -0.32
N SER A 103 22.81 -17.98 -1.52
CA SER A 103 21.87 -17.81 -2.63
C SER A 103 20.99 -19.05 -2.73
N TRP A 104 19.69 -18.83 -2.91
CA TRP A 104 18.67 -19.88 -2.83
C TRP A 104 18.03 -20.13 -4.19
N ASP A 105 17.94 -21.38 -4.60
CA ASP A 105 17.13 -21.74 -5.76
C ASP A 105 15.66 -21.90 -5.33
N SER A 106 14.76 -21.17 -5.99
CA SER A 106 13.34 -21.28 -5.75
C SER A 106 12.56 -21.20 -7.06
N LYS A 107 12.20 -22.38 -7.56
CA LYS A 107 11.29 -22.50 -8.72
C LYS A 107 9.95 -21.84 -8.42
N LEU A 108 9.43 -22.00 -7.19
CA LEU A 108 8.17 -21.41 -6.75
C LEU A 108 8.19 -19.89 -6.85
N VAL A 109 9.24 -19.23 -6.34
CA VAL A 109 9.36 -17.76 -6.41
C VAL A 109 9.52 -17.30 -7.85
N ARG A 110 10.29 -18.03 -8.68
CA ARG A 110 10.37 -17.72 -10.12
C ARG A 110 9.00 -17.77 -10.79
N GLU A 111 8.19 -18.79 -10.48
CA GLU A 111 6.83 -18.92 -11.00
C GLU A 111 5.91 -17.82 -10.47
N MET A 112 6.01 -17.45 -9.20
CA MET A 112 5.27 -16.34 -8.60
C MET A 112 5.57 -15.02 -9.34
N LEU A 113 6.85 -14.69 -9.50
CA LEU A 113 7.30 -13.47 -10.18
C LEU A 113 6.97 -13.48 -11.69
N THR A 114 7.03 -14.65 -12.36
CA THR A 114 6.70 -14.78 -13.79
C THR A 114 5.21 -14.60 -14.03
N ARG A 115 4.35 -15.16 -13.17
CA ARG A 115 2.89 -15.00 -13.27
C ARG A 115 2.43 -13.55 -13.08
N THR A 116 3.13 -12.80 -12.25
CA THR A 116 2.87 -11.35 -12.07
C THR A 116 3.16 -10.56 -13.35
N ARG A 117 4.09 -11.04 -14.20
CA ARG A 117 4.42 -10.43 -15.51
C ARG A 117 3.47 -10.83 -16.64
N ALA A 118 2.72 -11.93 -16.50
CA ALA A 118 1.93 -12.51 -17.59
C ALA A 118 0.60 -11.78 -17.88
N ASP A 119 0.11 -10.95 -16.98
CA ASP A 119 -1.16 -10.23 -17.12
C ASP A 119 -1.08 -8.92 -17.95
N GLY A 120 -0.02 -8.77 -18.76
CA GLY A 120 0.00 -7.83 -19.88
C GLY A 120 0.38 -6.38 -19.56
N GLY A 121 0.66 -6.04 -18.33
CA GLY A 121 1.26 -4.75 -17.96
C GLY A 121 2.79 -4.82 -18.01
N VAL A 122 3.45 -3.80 -18.57
CA VAL A 122 4.89 -3.60 -18.40
C VAL A 122 5.13 -3.18 -16.95
N ILE A 123 5.15 -4.18 -16.06
CA ILE A 123 5.37 -3.95 -14.64
C ILE A 123 6.87 -4.05 -14.41
N ASN A 124 7.50 -2.94 -14.08
CA ASN A 124 8.89 -2.94 -13.65
C ASN A 124 8.98 -3.72 -12.34
N ALA A 125 9.90 -4.67 -12.26
CA ALA A 125 10.17 -5.39 -11.00
C ALA A 125 10.44 -4.42 -9.84
N ASP A 126 10.97 -3.23 -10.11
CA ASP A 126 11.20 -2.16 -9.14
C ASP A 126 9.90 -1.57 -8.56
N ASP A 127 8.76 -1.66 -9.27
CA ASP A 127 7.47 -1.15 -8.80
C ASP A 127 6.89 -1.98 -7.64
N TYR A 128 7.31 -3.23 -7.50
CA TYR A 128 6.87 -4.15 -6.43
C TYR A 128 7.86 -4.28 -5.28
N ARG A 129 9.07 -3.75 -5.43
CA ARG A 129 10.10 -3.84 -4.39
C ARG A 129 9.84 -2.82 -3.28
N PRO A 130 10.17 -3.15 -2.01
CA PRO A 130 10.21 -2.17 -0.94
C PRO A 130 11.13 -1.00 -1.28
N GLU A 131 10.74 0.20 -0.88
CA GLU A 131 11.55 1.40 -1.03
C GLU A 131 12.85 1.27 -0.21
N GLY A 132 13.99 1.55 -0.84
CA GLY A 132 15.30 1.49 -0.18
C GLY A 132 15.91 0.09 -0.07
N LEU A 133 15.26 -0.95 -0.58
CA LEU A 133 15.86 -2.29 -0.63
C LEU A 133 17.04 -2.30 -1.62
N GLU A 134 18.22 -2.71 -1.14
CA GLU A 134 19.43 -2.82 -1.96
C GLU A 134 19.23 -3.81 -3.12
N LYS A 135 19.80 -3.49 -4.30
CA LYS A 135 19.58 -4.27 -5.53
C LYS A 135 20.09 -5.71 -5.48
N GLU A 136 20.99 -6.00 -4.54
CA GLU A 136 21.56 -7.33 -4.34
C GLU A 136 20.58 -8.34 -3.74
N PHE A 137 19.51 -7.88 -3.04
CA PHE A 137 18.49 -8.73 -2.45
C PHE A 137 17.36 -9.02 -3.44
N GLY A 138 16.71 -10.17 -3.27
CA GLY A 138 15.65 -10.64 -4.16
C GLY A 138 16.19 -11.55 -5.27
N MET A 139 15.47 -11.66 -6.38
CA MET A 139 15.87 -12.51 -7.51
C MET A 139 17.00 -11.85 -8.29
N GLY A 140 18.17 -12.52 -8.31
CA GLY A 140 19.33 -12.11 -9.08
C GLY A 140 19.22 -12.45 -10.58
N GLN A 141 20.16 -11.92 -11.37
CA GLN A 141 20.24 -12.25 -12.80
C GLN A 141 20.66 -13.71 -13.05
N ASP A 142 21.30 -14.32 -12.04
CA ASP A 142 21.69 -15.74 -12.00
C ASP A 142 20.50 -16.68 -11.76
N GLY A 143 19.29 -16.14 -11.53
CA GLY A 143 18.08 -16.89 -11.21
C GLY A 143 18.05 -17.42 -9.78
N LEU A 144 18.99 -17.00 -8.94
CA LEU A 144 19.01 -17.32 -7.52
C LEU A 144 18.44 -16.17 -6.69
N TYR A 145 17.82 -16.51 -5.58
CA TYR A 145 17.22 -15.54 -4.66
C TYR A 145 18.13 -15.26 -3.48
N ARG A 146 18.32 -13.98 -3.14
CA ARG A 146 19.07 -13.55 -1.97
C ARG A 146 18.13 -12.90 -0.96
N LEU A 147 18.17 -13.42 0.25
CA LEU A 147 17.29 -12.97 1.33
C LEU A 147 17.77 -11.65 1.92
N SER A 148 16.86 -10.73 2.13
CA SER A 148 17.10 -9.52 2.92
C SER A 148 17.07 -9.80 4.43
N GLU A 149 17.56 -8.84 5.19
CA GLU A 149 17.53 -8.91 6.66
C GLU A 149 16.13 -9.10 7.21
N THR A 150 15.15 -8.37 6.68
CA THR A 150 13.74 -8.46 7.09
C THR A 150 13.17 -9.85 6.82
N GLN A 151 13.45 -10.41 5.64
CA GLN A 151 13.00 -11.76 5.30
C GLN A 151 13.63 -12.82 6.21
N ALA A 152 14.93 -12.76 6.43
CA ALA A 152 15.62 -13.69 7.31
C ALA A 152 15.09 -13.61 8.75
N GLN A 153 14.75 -12.41 9.23
CA GLN A 153 14.14 -12.21 10.54
C GLN A 153 12.75 -12.86 10.64
N GLU A 154 11.89 -12.65 9.64
CA GLU A 154 10.55 -13.23 9.61
C GLU A 154 10.59 -14.77 9.50
N ILE A 155 11.52 -15.32 8.73
CA ILE A 155 11.74 -16.76 8.62
C ILE A 155 12.13 -17.36 9.98
N LEU A 156 13.04 -16.73 10.72
CA LEU A 156 13.45 -17.21 12.04
C LEU A 156 12.33 -17.12 13.10
N GLN A 157 11.36 -16.24 12.91
CA GLN A 157 10.19 -16.12 13.79
C GLN A 157 9.05 -17.07 13.38
N MET A 158 9.17 -17.75 12.24
CA MET A 158 8.12 -18.63 11.72
C MET A 158 7.91 -19.85 12.65
N ARG A 159 6.65 -20.10 12.98
CA ARG A 159 6.29 -21.28 13.80
C ARG A 159 6.35 -22.55 12.94
N LEU A 160 6.81 -23.66 13.53
CA LEU A 160 6.90 -24.98 12.91
C LEU A 160 5.57 -25.45 12.27
N GLN A 161 4.44 -25.01 12.80
CA GLN A 161 3.10 -25.32 12.24
C GLN A 161 2.88 -24.74 10.83
N ARG A 162 3.65 -23.73 10.42
CA ARG A 162 3.57 -23.12 9.09
C ARG A 162 4.43 -23.83 8.02
N LEU A 163 5.07 -24.94 8.36
CA LEU A 163 5.94 -25.68 7.45
C LEU A 163 5.22 -26.78 6.64
N THR A 164 3.89 -26.73 6.55
CA THR A 164 3.10 -27.72 5.83
C THR A 164 2.85 -27.30 4.37
N GLY A 165 2.64 -28.27 3.48
CA GLY A 165 2.34 -28.00 2.06
C GLY A 165 1.09 -27.13 1.83
N LEU A 166 0.10 -27.20 2.73
CA LEU A 166 -1.09 -26.33 2.72
C LEU A 166 -0.73 -24.85 2.94
N GLU A 167 0.37 -24.55 3.60
CA GLU A 167 0.82 -23.18 3.82
C GLU A 167 1.51 -22.59 2.58
N GLN A 168 2.12 -23.41 1.72
CA GLN A 168 2.64 -22.93 0.44
C GLN A 168 1.52 -22.37 -0.44
N ASP A 169 0.41 -23.09 -0.56
CA ASP A 169 -0.75 -22.63 -1.34
C ASP A 169 -1.33 -21.33 -0.78
N LYS A 170 -1.38 -21.19 0.54
CA LYS A 170 -1.83 -19.95 1.19
C LYS A 170 -0.89 -18.78 0.91
N ILE A 171 0.42 -18.99 0.98
CA ILE A 171 1.41 -17.93 0.69
C ILE A 171 1.30 -17.50 -0.77
N VAL A 172 1.14 -18.43 -1.71
CA VAL A 172 0.94 -18.10 -3.13
C VAL A 172 -0.37 -17.34 -3.35
N ALA A 173 -1.44 -17.72 -2.66
CA ALA A 173 -2.73 -17.03 -2.75
C ALA A 173 -2.64 -15.62 -2.18
N GLU A 174 -2.08 -15.46 -0.97
CA GLU A 174 -1.87 -14.15 -0.33
C GLU A 174 -0.95 -13.25 -1.18
N TYR A 175 0.10 -13.82 -1.77
CA TYR A 175 0.98 -13.06 -2.66
C TYR A 175 0.24 -12.48 -3.86
N LYS A 176 -0.65 -13.26 -4.49
CA LYS A 176 -1.47 -12.77 -5.61
C LYS A 176 -2.42 -11.66 -5.18
N GLU A 177 -3.03 -11.77 -4.00
CA GLU A 177 -3.89 -10.72 -3.46
C GLU A 177 -3.10 -9.44 -3.21
N VAL A 178 -1.91 -9.55 -2.59
CA VAL A 178 -1.03 -8.41 -2.34
C VAL A 178 -0.57 -7.76 -3.65
N MET A 179 -0.25 -8.54 -4.68
CA MET A 179 0.13 -8.01 -6.00
C MET A 179 -1.02 -7.24 -6.65
N ALA A 180 -2.25 -7.77 -6.59
CA ALA A 180 -3.43 -7.07 -7.09
C ALA A 180 -3.67 -5.74 -6.35
N VAL A 181 -3.44 -5.70 -5.04
CA VAL A 181 -3.52 -4.47 -4.24
C VAL A 181 -2.45 -3.46 -4.67
N ILE A 182 -1.21 -3.90 -4.90
CA ILE A 182 -0.12 -3.03 -5.36
C ILE A 182 -0.46 -2.42 -6.73
N GLU A 183 -0.96 -3.23 -7.66
CA GLU A 183 -1.39 -2.76 -8.99
C GLU A 183 -2.49 -1.69 -8.90
N ASP A 184 -3.51 -1.93 -8.08
CA ASP A 184 -4.59 -0.96 -7.87
C ASP A 184 -4.09 0.34 -7.25
N LEU A 185 -3.22 0.27 -6.24
CA LEU A 185 -2.64 1.44 -5.58
C LEU A 185 -1.73 2.25 -6.53
N LEU A 186 -0.97 1.57 -7.38
CA LEU A 186 -0.16 2.22 -8.43
C LEU A 186 -1.06 2.91 -9.48
N ASP A 187 -2.16 2.28 -9.88
CA ASP A 187 -3.13 2.87 -10.80
C ASP A 187 -3.80 4.11 -10.21
N ILE A 188 -4.14 4.09 -8.92
CA ILE A 188 -4.68 5.26 -8.20
C ILE A 188 -3.67 6.42 -8.22
N LEU A 189 -2.39 6.15 -7.96
CA LEU A 189 -1.35 7.17 -7.97
C LEU A 189 -1.03 7.71 -9.36
N ALA A 190 -1.19 6.88 -10.41
CA ALA A 190 -0.95 7.26 -11.80
C ALA A 190 -2.09 8.11 -12.39
N LYS A 191 -3.33 7.96 -11.89
CA LYS A 191 -4.53 8.57 -12.46
C LYS A 191 -5.24 9.51 -11.48
N PRO A 192 -5.08 10.84 -11.61
CA PRO A 192 -5.76 11.82 -10.74
C PRO A 192 -7.29 11.68 -10.72
N GLU A 193 -7.87 11.13 -11.79
CA GLU A 193 -9.31 10.90 -11.91
C GLU A 193 -9.78 9.84 -10.90
N ARG A 194 -8.99 8.78 -10.68
CA ARG A 194 -9.25 7.75 -9.67
C ARG A 194 -9.29 8.33 -8.25
N VAL A 195 -8.36 9.23 -7.94
CA VAL A 195 -8.36 9.96 -6.65
C VAL A 195 -9.65 10.76 -6.48
N SER A 196 -10.13 11.40 -7.55
CA SER A 196 -11.38 12.16 -7.50
C SER A 196 -12.61 11.25 -7.33
N THR A 197 -12.61 10.07 -7.95
CA THR A 197 -13.67 9.06 -7.78
C THR A 197 -13.72 8.56 -6.33
N ILE A 198 -12.57 8.21 -5.75
CA ILE A 198 -12.47 7.78 -4.35
C ILE A 198 -13.00 8.86 -3.39
N ILE A 199 -12.66 10.13 -3.64
CA ILE A 199 -13.19 11.24 -2.84
C ILE A 199 -14.71 11.31 -2.93
N GLY A 200 -15.28 11.10 -4.13
CA GLY A 200 -16.72 11.10 -4.34
C GLY A 200 -17.47 9.93 -3.68
N GLU A 201 -16.82 8.76 -3.58
CA GLU A 201 -17.36 7.57 -2.90
C GLU A 201 -17.28 7.68 -1.37
N GLU A 202 -16.33 8.44 -0.84
CA GLU A 202 -16.13 8.65 0.61
C GLU A 202 -16.95 9.82 1.17
N LEU A 203 -17.63 10.62 0.33
CA LEU A 203 -18.48 11.75 0.73
C LEU A 203 -19.97 11.39 0.70
#